data_9488f7adbb873d1375f464ccdca2fe7c
#
_entry.id   9488f7adbb873d1375f464ccdca2fe7c
#
_cell.length_a   1.000
_cell.length_b   1.000
_cell.length_c   1.000
_cell.angle_alpha   90.00
_cell.angle_beta   90.00
_cell.angle_gamma   90.00
#
_symmetry.space_group_name_H-M   'P 1'
#
loop_
_entity.id
_entity.type
_entity.pdbx_description
1 polymer ?
#
loop_
_entity_poly.entity_id
_entity_poly.type
_entity_poly.pdbx_seq_one_letter_code
_entity_poly.pdbx_strand_id
1 'polypeptide(L)' 'MRIYRIDREEEAIAEVQRYLRAASYRYEEIPHVGIDGIYGEETKDAVTAFQKHFRLVETGVVDETTFSKLYLESLA' A
#
# COMPACT_ATOMS: atom_id res chain seq x y z
N MET A 1 16.90 3.51 -3.92
CA MET A 1 16.58 3.07 -2.56
C MET A 1 15.17 2.50 -2.52
N ARG A 2 14.96 1.49 -1.77
CA ARG A 2 13.69 0.80 -1.75
C ARG A 2 13.15 0.67 -0.35
N ILE A 3 11.97 1.17 -0.17
CA ILE A 3 11.34 1.15 1.14
C ILE A 3 11.03 -0.26 1.58
N TYR A 4 10.56 -1.08 0.66
CA TYR A 4 10.14 -2.42 1.02
C TYR A 4 11.31 -3.30 1.46
N ARG A 5 12.52 -2.78 1.40
CA ARG A 5 13.70 -3.52 1.82
C ARG A 5 14.32 -2.94 3.08
N ILE A 6 13.59 -2.09 3.74
CA ILE A 6 14.05 -1.52 4.98
C ILE A 6 14.08 -2.60 6.05
N ASP A 7 15.13 -2.60 6.84
CA ASP A 7 15.29 -3.59 7.89
C ASP A 7 14.14 -3.53 8.90
N ARG A 8 13.62 -2.36 9.13
CA ARG A 8 12.52 -2.20 10.06
C ARG A 8 11.22 -2.38 9.34
N GLU A 9 10.78 -3.63 9.27
CA GLU A 9 9.56 -3.95 8.54
C GLU A 9 8.36 -3.19 9.05
N GLU A 10 8.28 -3.01 10.37
CA GLU A 10 7.13 -2.32 10.93
C GLU A 10 6.99 -0.92 10.38
N GLU A 11 8.12 -0.22 10.28
CA GLU A 11 8.08 1.15 9.76
C GLU A 11 7.76 1.17 8.28
N ALA A 12 8.31 0.23 7.54
CA ALA A 12 8.03 0.17 6.11
C ALA A 12 6.57 -0.16 5.86
N ILE A 13 6.02 -1.08 6.64
CA ILE A 13 4.62 -1.44 6.50
C ILE A 13 3.73 -0.27 6.87
N ALA A 14 4.07 0.41 7.96
CA ALA A 14 3.27 1.56 8.38
C ALA A 14 3.27 2.65 7.31
N GLU A 15 4.38 2.84 6.62
CA GLU A 15 4.43 3.82 5.56
C GLU A 15 3.51 3.43 4.41
N VAL A 16 3.55 2.16 4.03
CA VAL A 16 2.65 1.67 2.98
C VAL A 16 1.20 1.85 3.42
N GLN A 17 0.91 1.56 4.68
CA GLN A 17 -0.45 1.72 5.19
C GLN A 17 -0.90 3.16 5.13
N ARG A 18 0.01 4.11 5.41
CA ARG A 18 -0.35 5.52 5.30
C ARG A 18 -0.68 5.88 3.85
N TYR A 19 0.09 5.37 2.90
CA TYR A 19 -0.21 5.64 1.49
C TYR A 19 -1.55 5.01 1.10
N LEU A 20 -1.80 3.79 1.56
CA LEU A 20 -3.07 3.14 1.26
C LEU A 20 -4.24 3.89 1.86
N ARG A 21 -4.07 4.36 3.09
CA ARG A 21 -5.12 5.09 3.76
C ARG A 21 -5.45 6.38 3.02
N ALA A 22 -4.41 7.09 2.58
CA ALA A 22 -4.63 8.30 1.79
C ALA A 22 -5.36 7.98 0.50
N ALA A 23 -4.99 6.89 -0.15
CA ALA A 23 -5.65 6.49 -1.39
C ALA A 23 -7.10 6.12 -1.14
N SER A 24 -7.40 5.54 0.02
CA SER A 24 -8.75 5.11 0.32
C SER A 24 -9.72 6.28 0.44
N TYR A 25 -9.21 7.47 0.72
CA TYR A 25 -10.07 8.64 0.77
C TYR A 25 -10.36 9.20 -0.61
N ARG A 26 -9.58 8.80 -1.60
CA ARG A 26 -9.73 9.28 -2.96
C ARG A 26 -10.44 8.28 -3.86
N TYR A 27 -10.28 7.00 -3.56
CA TYR A 27 -10.81 5.93 -4.40
C TYR A 27 -11.66 5.02 -3.54
N GLU A 28 -12.93 5.02 -3.82
CA GLU A 28 -13.92 4.36 -2.98
C GLU A 28 -13.69 2.86 -2.86
N GLU A 29 -13.16 2.24 -3.91
CA GLU A 29 -12.97 0.81 -3.89
C GLU A 29 -11.78 0.35 -3.07
N ILE A 30 -10.95 1.27 -2.58
CA ILE A 30 -9.82 0.92 -1.75
C ILE A 30 -10.24 1.02 -0.28
N PRO A 31 -10.23 -0.08 0.45
CA PRO A 31 -10.71 -0.04 1.84
C PRO A 31 -9.75 0.71 2.75
N HIS A 32 -10.30 1.31 3.79
CA HIS A 32 -9.47 1.96 4.80
C HIS A 32 -8.72 0.91 5.59
N VAL A 33 -7.45 1.17 5.86
CA VAL A 33 -6.66 0.26 6.67
C VAL A 33 -6.17 1.00 7.89
N GLY A 34 -5.91 0.27 8.96
CA GLY A 34 -5.26 0.82 10.12
C GLY A 34 -3.77 0.96 9.86
N ILE A 35 -3.15 1.90 10.54
CA ILE A 35 -1.71 2.11 10.41
C ILE A 35 -1.08 1.53 11.68
N ASP A 36 -0.78 0.22 11.62
CA ASP A 36 -0.29 -0.49 12.79
C ASP A 36 1.03 -1.21 12.54
N GLY A 37 1.57 -1.12 11.34
CA GLY A 37 2.86 -1.75 11.05
C GLY A 37 2.78 -3.25 10.86
N ILE A 38 1.57 -3.80 10.79
CA ILE A 38 1.38 -5.24 10.64
C ILE A 38 0.77 -5.53 9.29
N TYR A 39 1.44 -6.38 8.51
CA TYR A 39 0.94 -6.73 7.19
C TYR A 39 0.03 -7.95 7.31
N GLY A 40 -1.18 -7.69 7.71
CA GLY A 40 -2.16 -8.76 7.85
C GLY A 40 -3.12 -8.77 6.67
N GLU A 41 -4.21 -9.49 6.87
CA GLU A 41 -5.20 -9.67 5.81
C GLU A 41 -5.78 -8.34 5.36
N GLU A 42 -6.02 -7.46 6.31
CA GLU A 42 -6.60 -6.16 5.99
C GLU A 42 -5.70 -5.36 5.04
N THR A 43 -4.41 -5.35 5.33
CA THR A 43 -3.46 -4.63 4.50
C THR A 43 -3.33 -5.30 3.14
N LYS A 44 -3.28 -6.63 3.14
CA LYS A 44 -3.18 -7.36 1.89
C LYS A 44 -4.36 -7.08 0.98
N ASP A 45 -5.56 -7.05 1.57
CA ASP A 45 -6.75 -6.77 0.78
C ASP A 45 -6.71 -5.37 0.19
N ALA A 46 -6.23 -4.41 0.96
CA ALA A 46 -6.13 -3.04 0.47
C ALA A 46 -5.09 -2.93 -0.64
N VAL A 47 -3.98 -3.63 -0.49
CA VAL A 47 -2.95 -3.63 -1.54
C VAL A 47 -3.52 -4.23 -2.83
N THR A 48 -4.24 -5.34 -2.69
CA THR A 48 -4.85 -5.97 -3.85
C THR A 48 -5.82 -5.03 -4.53
N ALA A 49 -6.66 -4.35 -3.74
CA ALA A 49 -7.62 -3.40 -4.31
C ALA A 49 -6.91 -2.24 -4.99
N PHE A 50 -5.82 -1.77 -4.40
CA PHE A 50 -5.03 -0.71 -5.02
C PHE A 50 -4.46 -1.16 -6.35
N GLN A 51 -3.90 -2.37 -6.36
CA GLN A 51 -3.33 -2.91 -7.59
C GLN A 51 -4.40 -3.04 -8.66
N LYS A 52 -5.57 -3.52 -8.28
CA LYS A 52 -6.65 -3.67 -9.24
C LYS A 52 -7.08 -2.30 -9.80
N HIS A 53 -7.19 -1.32 -8.92
CA HIS A 53 -7.63 0.00 -9.34
C HIS A 53 -6.69 0.60 -10.38
N PHE A 54 -5.39 0.39 -10.20
CA PHE A 54 -4.40 0.97 -11.11
C PHE A 54 -3.91 -0.03 -12.15
N ARG A 55 -4.59 -1.16 -12.26
CA ARG A 55 -4.31 -2.16 -13.31
C ARG A 55 -2.92 -2.74 -13.19
N LEU A 56 -2.47 -2.90 -11.97
CA LEU A 56 -1.24 -3.62 -11.71
C LEU A 56 -1.56 -5.08 -11.48
N VAL A 57 -0.54 -5.93 -11.48
CA VAL A 57 -0.75 -7.33 -11.18
C VAL A 57 -1.23 -7.47 -9.73
N GLU A 58 -2.31 -8.19 -9.53
CA GLU A 58 -2.95 -8.29 -8.21
C GLU A 58 -2.32 -9.39 -7.40
N THR A 59 -1.19 -9.08 -6.79
CA THR A 59 -0.46 -10.07 -6.00
C THR A 59 -0.73 -9.95 -4.51
N GLY A 60 -1.20 -8.80 -4.06
CA GLY A 60 -1.36 -8.55 -2.63
C GLY A 60 -0.03 -8.28 -1.95
N VAL A 61 1.04 -8.17 -2.71
CA VAL A 61 2.37 -7.92 -2.17
C VAL A 61 2.86 -6.59 -2.73
N VAL A 62 3.50 -5.80 -1.87
CA VAL A 62 4.02 -4.51 -2.30
C VAL A 62 5.41 -4.74 -2.90
N ASP A 63 5.43 -4.91 -4.20
CA ASP A 63 6.69 -4.98 -4.92
C ASP A 63 7.10 -3.58 -5.35
N GLU A 64 8.18 -3.50 -6.09
CA GLU A 64 8.73 -2.21 -6.48
C GLU A 64 7.73 -1.40 -7.31
N THR A 65 7.05 -2.06 -8.22
CA THR A 65 6.08 -1.38 -9.07
C THR A 65 4.92 -0.83 -8.24
N THR A 66 4.41 -1.65 -7.34
CA THR A 66 3.31 -1.24 -6.48
C THR A 66 3.73 -0.11 -5.56
N PHE A 67 4.91 -0.23 -4.97
CA PHE A 67 5.36 0.83 -4.07
C PHE A 67 5.56 2.15 -4.82
N SER A 68 6.12 2.09 -6.01
CA SER A 68 6.32 3.32 -6.79
C SER A 68 4.99 4.00 -7.06
N LYS A 69 3.97 3.21 -7.39
CA LYS A 69 2.66 3.80 -7.66
C LYS A 69 2.04 4.37 -6.39
N LEU A 70 2.18 3.67 -5.28
CA LEU A 70 1.69 4.18 -4.00
C LEU A 70 2.34 5.52 -3.68
N TYR A 71 3.65 5.58 -3.84
CA TYR A 71 4.38 6.80 -3.54
C TYR A 71 3.93 7.95 -4.43
N LEU A 72 3.81 7.69 -5.73
CA LEU A 72 3.41 8.74 -6.67
C LEU A 72 2.00 9.24 -6.36
N GLU A 73 1.10 8.34 -6.02
CA GLU A 73 -0.25 8.75 -5.68
C GLU A 73 -0.28 9.57 -4.39
N SER A 74 0.64 9.31 -3.48
CA SER A 74 0.68 10.05 -2.23
C SER A 74 1.07 11.50 -2.45
N LEU A 75 1.68 11.80 -3.58
CA LEU A 75 2.10 13.16 -3.88
C LEU A 75 1.00 14.00 -4.53
N ALA A 76 -0.06 13.36 -4.97
CA ALA A 76 -1.13 14.05 -5.71
C ALA A 76 -2.03 14.89 -4.81
#